data_62c20bffd64236f469f4e549ccdd8792
#
_entry.id   62c20bffd64236f469f4e549ccdd8792
#
_cell.length_a   1.000
_cell.length_b   1.000
_cell.length_c   1.000
_cell.angle_alpha   90.00
_cell.angle_beta   90.00
_cell.angle_gamma   90.00
#
_symmetry.space_group_name_H-M   'P 1'
#
loop_
_entity.id
_entity.type
_entity.pdbx_description
1 polymer ?
#
loop_
_entity_poly.entity_id
_entity_poly.type
_entity_poly.pdbx_seq_one_letter_code
_entity_poly.pdbx_strand_id
1 'polypeptide(L)'
;MTYLSDQQIKFYNEKGYVAPIDVLSIQEANEIREEIETIEKKWPNALEGLGRNYVHMISPVFNNVCINNKILDAVESVIGKNILICGTTLFIKNANEKGFVSFHQDAKYIGLEPHNWVTAWIAVTNSNE
;
A
#
# COMPACT_ATOMS: atom_id res chain seq x y z
N MET A 1 15.74 7.36 15.14
CA MET A 1 15.11 8.55 14.48
C MET A 1 13.88 8.03 13.78
N THR A 2 12.76 8.71 13.93
CA THR A 2 11.54 8.38 13.18
C THR A 2 11.72 8.79 11.73
N TYR A 3 11.21 8.00 10.77
CA TYR A 3 11.27 8.32 9.34
C TYR A 3 10.42 9.55 8.99
N LEU A 4 9.26 9.65 9.62
CA LEU A 4 8.42 10.84 9.50
C LEU A 4 8.85 11.91 10.51
N SER A 5 8.80 13.18 10.10
CA SER A 5 9.00 14.31 10.99
C SER A 5 7.84 14.47 11.97
N ASP A 6 8.09 15.15 13.10
CA ASP A 6 7.05 15.45 14.09
C ASP A 6 5.86 16.20 13.46
N GLN A 7 6.09 17.06 12.48
CA GLN A 7 5.04 17.77 11.75
C GLN A 7 4.18 16.80 10.92
N GLN A 8 4.79 15.81 10.25
CA GLN A 8 4.07 14.79 9.48
C GLN A 8 3.25 13.88 10.39
N ILE A 9 3.82 13.48 11.53
CA ILE A 9 3.10 12.68 12.53
C ILE A 9 1.90 13.46 13.09
N LYS A 10 2.10 14.74 13.43
CA LYS A 10 1.01 15.61 13.87
C LYS A 10 -0.06 15.75 12.82
N PHE A 11 0.32 15.99 11.55
CA PHE A 11 -0.61 16.09 10.44
C PHE A 11 -1.41 14.79 10.27
N TYR A 12 -0.73 13.63 10.32
CA TYR A 12 -1.41 12.33 10.26
C TYR A 12 -2.46 12.17 11.37
N ASN A 13 -2.10 12.52 12.61
CA ASN A 13 -3.02 12.42 13.75
C ASN A 13 -4.24 13.34 13.62
N GLU A 14 -4.07 14.50 12.98
CA GLU A 14 -5.16 15.47 12.78
C GLU A 14 -6.02 15.15 11.56
N LYS A 15 -5.42 14.63 10.48
CA LYS A 15 -6.07 14.46 9.18
C LYS A 15 -6.38 13.01 8.81
N GLY A 16 -5.74 12.04 9.48
CA GLY A 16 -5.91 10.62 9.21
C GLY A 16 -5.10 10.10 8.01
N TYR A 17 -4.26 10.94 7.42
CA TYR A 17 -3.33 10.54 6.35
C TYR A 17 -2.10 11.44 6.33
N VAL A 18 -1.03 10.96 5.67
CA VAL A 18 0.15 11.76 5.33
C VAL A 18 0.68 11.32 3.96
N ALA A 19 0.86 12.25 3.06
CA ALA A 19 1.37 12.05 1.70
C ALA A 19 1.90 13.38 1.14
N PRO A 20 2.81 13.34 0.13
CA PRO A 20 3.54 12.17 -0.34
C PRO A 20 4.70 11.77 0.58
N ILE A 21 5.14 10.50 0.50
CA ILE A 21 6.32 9.98 1.18
C ILE A 21 7.15 9.22 0.15
N ASP A 22 8.39 9.65 -0.08
CA ASP A 22 9.27 9.04 -1.09
C ASP A 22 9.90 7.75 -0.56
N VAL A 23 9.25 6.62 -0.78
CA VAL A 23 9.68 5.30 -0.30
C VAL A 23 10.29 4.42 -1.40
N LEU A 24 9.91 4.60 -2.65
CA LEU A 24 10.41 3.85 -3.80
C LEU A 24 11.08 4.77 -4.82
N SER A 25 12.13 4.28 -5.45
CA SER A 25 12.65 4.88 -6.68
C SER A 25 11.73 4.61 -7.86
N ILE A 26 11.89 5.38 -8.95
CA ILE A 26 11.16 5.15 -10.21
C ILE A 26 11.45 3.73 -10.75
N GLN A 27 12.67 3.25 -10.60
CA GLN A 27 13.05 1.90 -11.05
C GLN A 27 12.30 0.84 -10.24
N GLU A 28 12.27 0.93 -8.90
CA GLU A 28 11.53 -0.01 -8.06
C GLU A 28 10.03 0.00 -8.36
N ALA A 29 9.44 1.17 -8.59
CA ALA A 29 8.04 1.27 -8.99
C ALA A 29 7.77 0.60 -10.37
N ASN A 30 8.67 0.77 -11.33
CA ASN A 30 8.58 0.10 -12.63
C ASN A 30 8.71 -1.41 -12.50
N GLU A 31 9.63 -1.94 -11.69
CA GLU A 31 9.79 -3.38 -11.44
C GLU A 31 8.49 -3.99 -10.88
N ILE A 32 7.83 -3.31 -9.96
CA ILE A 32 6.54 -3.74 -9.41
C ILE A 32 5.47 -3.75 -10.51
N ARG A 33 5.42 -2.74 -11.35
CA ARG A 33 4.49 -2.66 -12.47
C ARG A 33 4.73 -3.77 -13.50
N GLU A 34 5.98 -4.01 -13.89
CA GLU A 34 6.36 -5.08 -14.81
C GLU A 34 5.96 -6.47 -14.28
N GLU A 35 6.07 -6.68 -12.96
CA GLU A 35 5.60 -7.92 -12.33
C GLU A 35 4.08 -8.08 -12.48
N ILE A 36 3.30 -7.02 -12.25
CA ILE A 36 1.84 -7.04 -12.44
C ILE A 36 1.52 -7.40 -13.90
N GLU A 37 2.10 -6.69 -14.86
CA GLU A 37 1.88 -6.92 -16.29
C GLU A 37 2.30 -8.33 -16.74
N THR A 38 3.38 -8.88 -16.15
CA THR A 38 3.86 -10.23 -16.39
C THR A 38 2.87 -11.28 -15.89
N ILE A 39 2.33 -11.09 -14.69
CA ILE A 39 1.32 -11.99 -14.11
C ILE A 39 0.06 -11.97 -14.98
N GLU A 40 -0.44 -10.80 -15.34
CA GLU A 40 -1.64 -10.65 -16.18
C GLU A 40 -1.47 -11.31 -17.55
N LYS A 41 -0.29 -11.17 -18.15
CA LYS A 41 0.02 -11.80 -19.45
C LYS A 41 0.12 -13.32 -19.35
N LYS A 42 0.74 -13.84 -18.30
CA LYS A 42 1.02 -15.28 -18.14
C LYS A 42 -0.18 -16.04 -17.62
N TRP A 43 -0.96 -15.43 -16.79
CA TRP A 43 -2.14 -16.01 -16.16
C TRP A 43 -3.31 -15.02 -16.24
N PRO A 44 -4.00 -14.96 -17.41
CA PRO A 44 -5.17 -14.11 -17.56
C PRO A 44 -6.18 -14.36 -16.42
N ASN A 45 -6.72 -13.30 -15.87
CA ASN A 45 -7.67 -13.27 -14.74
C ASN A 45 -7.08 -13.61 -13.35
N ALA A 46 -5.78 -13.90 -13.24
CA ALA A 46 -5.17 -14.19 -11.92
C ALA A 46 -5.27 -13.01 -10.94
N LEU A 47 -5.20 -11.78 -11.46
CA LEU A 47 -5.34 -10.55 -10.68
C LEU A 47 -6.75 -9.94 -10.77
N GLU A 48 -7.78 -10.77 -10.91
CA GLU A 48 -9.18 -10.35 -10.85
C GLU A 48 -9.84 -10.71 -9.52
N GLY A 49 -10.79 -9.91 -9.10
CA GLY A 49 -11.55 -10.16 -7.87
C GLY A 49 -10.65 -10.42 -6.66
N LEU A 50 -10.80 -11.56 -6.03
CA LEU A 50 -10.00 -11.96 -4.85
C LEU A 50 -8.53 -12.23 -5.16
N GLY A 51 -8.15 -12.48 -6.42
CA GLY A 51 -6.76 -12.67 -6.84
C GLY A 51 -5.89 -11.44 -6.65
N ARG A 52 -6.47 -10.26 -6.46
CA ARG A 52 -5.76 -9.02 -6.11
C ARG A 52 -5.30 -8.95 -4.66
N ASN A 53 -5.78 -9.85 -3.81
CA ASN A 53 -5.47 -9.85 -2.39
C ASN A 53 -4.30 -10.79 -2.08
N TYR A 54 -3.55 -10.44 -1.02
CA TYR A 54 -2.42 -11.22 -0.51
C TYR A 54 -1.31 -11.49 -1.54
N VAL A 55 -1.13 -10.58 -2.49
CA VAL A 55 -0.15 -10.75 -3.59
C VAL A 55 1.30 -10.91 -3.10
N HIS A 56 1.63 -10.43 -1.91
CA HIS A 56 2.93 -10.65 -1.28
C HIS A 56 3.22 -12.13 -0.99
N MET A 57 2.20 -12.99 -0.96
CA MET A 57 2.37 -14.44 -0.76
C MET A 57 2.68 -15.19 -2.06
N ILE A 58 2.44 -14.57 -3.21
CA ILE A 58 2.59 -15.22 -4.52
C ILE A 58 3.79 -14.72 -5.32
N SER A 59 4.33 -13.55 -4.99
CA SER A 59 5.50 -12.98 -5.68
C SER A 59 6.50 -12.37 -4.72
N PRO A 60 7.82 -12.69 -4.88
CA PRO A 60 8.89 -12.03 -4.14
C PRO A 60 8.93 -10.51 -4.33
N VAL A 61 8.55 -10.00 -5.51
CA VAL A 61 8.52 -8.55 -5.80
C VAL A 61 7.55 -7.86 -4.85
N PHE A 62 6.33 -8.34 -4.72
CA PHE A 62 5.36 -7.77 -3.79
C PHE A 62 5.74 -7.99 -2.33
N ASN A 63 6.36 -9.13 -2.01
CA ASN A 63 6.87 -9.35 -0.66
C ASN A 63 7.96 -8.35 -0.28
N ASN A 64 8.87 -8.02 -1.20
CA ASN A 64 9.93 -7.03 -0.98
C ASN A 64 9.35 -5.63 -0.68
N VAL A 65 8.22 -5.26 -1.27
CA VAL A 65 7.51 -4.02 -0.92
C VAL A 65 7.07 -4.04 0.54
N CYS A 66 6.51 -5.16 1.00
CA CYS A 66 6.02 -5.31 2.37
C CYS A 66 7.12 -5.21 3.43
N ILE A 67 8.35 -5.62 3.10
CA ILE A 67 9.51 -5.57 3.99
C ILE A 67 10.47 -4.42 3.67
N ASN A 68 10.07 -3.48 2.81
CA ASN A 68 10.88 -2.31 2.50
C ASN A 68 11.05 -1.43 3.75
N ASN A 69 12.30 -1.20 4.15
CA ASN A 69 12.61 -0.47 5.39
C ASN A 69 12.02 0.94 5.42
N LYS A 70 12.01 1.69 4.31
CA LYS A 70 11.46 3.04 4.28
C LYS A 70 9.94 3.04 4.54
N ILE A 71 9.23 2.03 4.01
CA ILE A 71 7.80 1.85 4.26
C ILE A 71 7.57 1.48 5.72
N LEU A 72 8.33 0.49 6.22
CA LEU A 72 8.21 0.04 7.61
C LEU A 72 8.55 1.14 8.61
N ASP A 73 9.61 1.93 8.37
CA ASP A 73 10.00 3.04 9.22
C ASP A 73 8.94 4.16 9.25
N ALA A 74 8.29 4.43 8.10
CA ALA A 74 7.17 5.36 8.04
C ALA A 74 5.96 4.85 8.84
N VAL A 75 5.62 3.57 8.70
CA VAL A 75 4.55 2.90 9.45
C VAL A 75 4.88 2.87 10.94
N GLU A 76 6.11 2.51 11.32
CA GLU A 76 6.58 2.53 12.72
C GLU A 76 6.42 3.92 13.36
N SER A 77 6.64 4.98 12.58
CA SER A 77 6.48 6.36 13.06
C SER A 77 5.05 6.69 13.52
N VAL A 78 4.07 5.90 13.06
CA VAL A 78 2.64 6.12 13.33
C VAL A 78 2.07 5.13 14.34
N ILE A 79 2.34 3.83 14.17
CA ILE A 79 1.73 2.78 15.01
C ILE A 79 2.71 2.08 15.95
N GLY A 80 4.00 2.47 15.93
CA GLY A 80 5.03 1.89 16.79
C GLY A 80 5.68 0.63 16.21
N LYS A 81 6.62 0.06 16.96
CA LYS A 81 7.59 -0.96 16.49
C LYS A 81 6.99 -2.35 16.19
N ASN A 82 5.90 -2.68 16.82
CA ASN A 82 5.31 -4.02 16.70
C ASN A 82 4.37 -4.06 15.49
N ILE A 83 4.94 -4.25 14.31
CA ILE A 83 4.21 -4.22 13.04
C ILE A 83 3.92 -5.66 12.59
N LEU A 84 2.67 -5.93 12.24
CA LEU A 84 2.23 -7.15 11.59
C LEU A 84 1.59 -6.79 10.25
N ILE A 85 2.05 -7.44 9.17
CA ILE A 85 1.42 -7.30 7.85
C ILE A 85 0.15 -8.14 7.85
N CYS A 86 -0.98 -7.49 7.76
CA CYS A 86 -2.28 -8.17 7.71
C CYS A 86 -2.62 -8.65 6.30
N GLY A 87 -2.26 -7.88 5.28
CA GLY A 87 -2.55 -8.22 3.90
C GLY A 87 -2.03 -7.18 2.92
N THR A 88 -2.14 -7.51 1.64
CA THR A 88 -1.87 -6.60 0.52
C THR A 88 -2.99 -6.72 -0.50
N THR A 89 -3.30 -5.62 -1.17
CA THR A 89 -4.31 -5.60 -2.23
C THR A 89 -3.81 -4.74 -3.39
N LEU A 90 -3.93 -5.24 -4.61
CA LEU A 90 -3.67 -4.45 -5.82
C LEU A 90 -4.93 -3.67 -6.21
N PHE A 91 -4.82 -2.36 -6.26
CA PHE A 91 -5.85 -1.48 -6.82
C PHE A 91 -5.54 -1.22 -8.29
N ILE A 92 -6.01 -2.10 -9.16
CA ILE A 92 -5.87 -1.98 -10.61
C ILE A 92 -7.15 -1.33 -11.14
N LYS A 93 -6.99 -0.20 -11.83
CA LYS A 93 -8.08 0.53 -12.44
C LYS A 93 -7.77 0.76 -13.92
N ASN A 94 -8.63 0.23 -14.78
CA ASN A 94 -8.48 0.39 -16.22
C ASN A 94 -8.87 1.80 -16.68
N ALA A 95 -8.28 2.27 -17.79
CA ALA A 95 -8.65 3.54 -18.38
C ALA A 95 -10.15 3.58 -18.67
N ASN A 96 -10.80 4.70 -18.36
CA ASN A 96 -12.26 4.92 -18.52
C ASN A 96 -13.17 4.03 -17.66
N GLU A 97 -12.62 3.31 -16.70
CA GLU A 97 -13.43 2.56 -15.73
C GLU A 97 -14.19 3.54 -14.82
N LYS A 98 -15.51 3.32 -14.66
CA LYS A 98 -16.39 4.20 -13.86
C LYS A 98 -16.36 3.89 -12.37
N GLY A 99 -15.72 2.80 -11.96
CA GLY A 99 -15.64 2.39 -10.57
C GLY A 99 -14.90 3.45 -9.73
N PHE A 100 -15.39 3.68 -8.53
CA PHE A 100 -14.73 4.50 -7.52
C PHE A 100 -14.81 3.85 -6.15
N VAL A 101 -13.88 4.19 -5.29
CA VAL A 101 -13.92 3.79 -3.88
C VAL A 101 -14.38 5.00 -3.07
N SER A 102 -15.46 4.85 -2.31
CA SER A 102 -15.96 5.90 -1.44
C SER A 102 -15.03 6.12 -0.25
N PHE A 103 -15.06 7.30 0.34
CA PHE A 103 -14.31 7.58 1.58
C PHE A 103 -14.72 6.62 2.68
N HIS A 104 -13.73 5.99 3.31
CA HIS A 104 -13.92 5.01 4.36
C HIS A 104 -12.74 5.00 5.32
N GLN A 105 -12.84 4.19 6.35
CA GLN A 105 -11.78 3.90 7.33
C GLN A 105 -11.54 2.40 7.35
N ASP A 106 -10.34 1.95 6.93
CA ASP A 106 -9.99 0.52 6.87
C ASP A 106 -10.13 -0.16 8.23
N ALA A 107 -9.66 0.47 9.30
CA ALA A 107 -9.76 -0.05 10.66
C ALA A 107 -11.20 -0.45 11.07
N LYS A 108 -12.22 0.18 10.46
CA LYS A 108 -13.61 -0.12 10.73
C LYS A 108 -14.03 -1.52 10.30
N TYR A 109 -13.42 -2.03 9.24
CA TYR A 109 -13.72 -3.37 8.69
C TYR A 109 -12.93 -4.48 9.37
N ILE A 110 -11.80 -4.16 9.97
CA ILE A 110 -10.87 -5.15 10.54
C ILE A 110 -11.29 -5.59 11.96
N GLY A 111 -11.98 -4.72 12.70
CA GLY A 111 -12.50 -5.06 14.03
C GLY A 111 -11.42 -5.24 15.11
N LEU A 112 -10.25 -4.62 14.94
CA LEU A 112 -9.19 -4.63 15.96
C LEU A 112 -9.49 -3.65 17.09
N GLU A 113 -9.13 -4.05 18.31
CA GLU A 113 -9.20 -3.19 19.49
C GLU A 113 -7.86 -3.30 20.26
N PRO A 114 -7.10 -2.19 20.44
CA PRO A 114 -7.36 -0.85 19.90
C PRO A 114 -7.22 -0.81 18.38
N HIS A 115 -7.78 0.23 17.74
CA HIS A 115 -7.76 0.42 16.28
C HIS A 115 -6.37 0.85 15.75
N ASN A 116 -5.32 0.12 16.12
CA ASN A 116 -3.95 0.33 15.63
C ASN A 116 -3.79 -0.27 14.23
N TRP A 117 -4.34 0.42 13.25
CA TRP A 117 -4.29 0.02 11.86
C TRP A 117 -3.86 1.18 10.98
N VAL A 118 -2.97 0.91 10.03
CA VAL A 118 -2.58 1.85 8.99
C VAL A 118 -2.48 1.12 7.65
N THR A 119 -2.90 1.78 6.59
CA THR A 119 -2.73 1.32 5.21
C THR A 119 -1.66 2.15 4.54
N ALA A 120 -0.59 1.49 4.08
CA ALA A 120 0.41 2.10 3.21
C ALA A 120 -0.06 1.98 1.76
N TRP A 121 -0.49 3.08 1.16
CA TRP A 121 -0.90 3.13 -0.24
C TRP A 121 0.29 3.49 -1.13
N ILE A 122 0.69 2.58 -2.02
CA ILE A 122 1.89 2.69 -2.84
C ILE A 122 1.50 2.94 -4.30
N ALA A 123 1.87 4.10 -4.83
CA ALA A 123 1.66 4.41 -6.24
C ALA A 123 2.77 3.77 -7.09
N VAL A 124 2.40 2.86 -7.99
CA VAL A 124 3.32 2.22 -8.97
C VAL A 124 3.16 2.79 -10.38
N THR A 125 2.19 3.68 -10.57
CA THR A 125 1.98 4.47 -11.77
C THR A 125 1.69 5.92 -11.37
N ASN A 126 1.73 6.85 -12.33
CA ASN A 126 1.32 8.23 -12.06
C ASN A 126 -0.12 8.27 -11.54
N SER A 127 -0.30 8.88 -10.38
CA SER A 127 -1.61 9.09 -9.76
C SER A 127 -1.83 10.60 -9.64
N ASN A 128 -2.32 11.20 -10.72
CA ASN A 128 -2.65 12.63 -10.81
C ASN A 128 -4.17 12.80 -10.79
N GLU A 129 -4.62 14.02 -10.47
CA GLU A 129 -6.02 14.43 -10.59
C GLU A 129 -6.51 14.36 -12.06
#